data_12c31bcc47f579e1da0828a7989e5c24
#
_entry.id   12c31bcc47f579e1da0828a7989e5c24
#
_cell.length_a   1.000
_cell.length_b   1.000
_cell.length_c   1.000
_cell.angle_alpha   90.00
_cell.angle_beta   90.00
_cell.angle_gamma   90.00
#
_symmetry.space_group_name_H-M   'P 1'
#
loop_
_entity.id
_entity.type
_entity.pdbx_description
1 polymer ?
#
loop_
_entity_poly.entity_id
_entity_poly.type
_entity_poly.pdbx_seq_one_letter_code
_entity_poly.pdbx_strand_id
1 'polypeptide(L)'
;NRKKLDQSSTIVLSPGPGSPKDYPLTSKIYKKYKGRKKIIGICLGYQQILFNEKGKIVQQKNIFHGYQSKVKVTNESKLFKKNKIFKVGRYHSLKLYEPYKSNNIKITMRCAKSNIPMAIENKENNVYGFQFHPESFLTENGNFIIKKILSS
;
A
#
# COMPACT_ATOMS: atom_id res chain seq x y z
N ASN A 1 -20.98 -0.19 -7.65
CA ASN A 1 -22.18 0.38 -7.04
C ASN A 1 -21.79 1.68 -6.30
N ARG A 2 -21.96 2.85 -6.98
CA ARG A 2 -21.60 4.18 -6.46
C ARG A 2 -22.24 4.46 -5.09
N LYS A 3 -23.49 4.09 -4.89
CA LYS A 3 -24.24 4.34 -3.66
C LYS A 3 -23.55 3.71 -2.43
N LYS A 4 -23.01 2.49 -2.55
CA LYS A 4 -22.25 1.85 -1.47
C LYS A 4 -20.94 2.57 -1.16
N LEU A 5 -20.21 3.04 -2.19
CA LEU A 5 -19.01 3.84 -1.99
C LEU A 5 -19.29 5.17 -1.28
N ASP A 6 -20.37 5.83 -1.65
CA ASP A 6 -20.74 7.11 -1.03
C ASP A 6 -21.14 6.96 0.44
N GLN A 7 -21.72 5.82 0.83
CA GLN A 7 -22.12 5.49 2.21
C GLN A 7 -21.00 4.96 3.09
N SER A 8 -19.89 4.45 2.51
CA SER A 8 -18.78 3.90 3.28
C SER A 8 -17.89 5.00 3.86
N SER A 9 -17.31 4.78 5.04
CA SER A 9 -16.28 5.65 5.63
C SER A 9 -14.87 5.32 5.12
N THR A 10 -14.66 4.06 4.72
CA THR A 10 -13.38 3.54 4.28
C THR A 10 -13.52 2.80 2.94
N ILE A 11 -12.57 3.02 2.05
CA ILE A 11 -12.48 2.34 0.75
C ILE A 11 -11.19 1.53 0.73
N VAL A 12 -11.31 0.24 0.43
CA VAL A 12 -10.15 -0.64 0.23
C VAL A 12 -9.96 -0.87 -1.26
N LEU A 13 -8.78 -0.51 -1.77
CA LEU A 13 -8.33 -0.87 -3.10
C LEU A 13 -7.62 -2.23 -3.00
N SER A 14 -8.28 -3.24 -3.54
CA SER A 14 -7.90 -4.65 -3.36
C SER A 14 -6.64 -5.05 -4.14
N PRO A 15 -6.02 -6.17 -3.75
CA PRO A 15 -5.08 -6.89 -4.60
C PRO A 15 -5.71 -7.29 -5.94
N GLY A 16 -4.88 -7.55 -6.93
CA GLY A 16 -5.32 -8.05 -8.23
C GLY A 16 -4.14 -8.26 -9.19
N PRO A 17 -4.39 -8.91 -10.32
CA PRO A 17 -3.39 -9.10 -11.38
C PRO A 17 -3.18 -7.82 -12.19
N GLY A 18 -2.14 -7.81 -13.01
CA GLY A 18 -1.84 -6.71 -13.93
C GLY A 18 -1.20 -5.51 -13.26
N SER A 19 -1.44 -4.35 -13.80
CA SER A 19 -0.84 -3.08 -13.40
C SER A 19 -1.90 -1.99 -13.15
N PRO A 20 -1.56 -0.87 -12.51
CA PRO A 20 -2.49 0.23 -12.30
C PRO A 20 -3.17 0.77 -13.57
N LYS A 21 -2.48 0.70 -14.71
CA LYS A 21 -3.01 1.17 -16.00
C LYS A 21 -4.23 0.37 -16.47
N ASP A 22 -4.31 -0.88 -16.07
CA ASP A 22 -5.40 -1.80 -16.47
C ASP A 22 -6.71 -1.49 -15.73
N TYR A 23 -6.67 -0.61 -14.72
CA TYR A 23 -7.80 -0.31 -13.84
C TYR A 23 -8.15 1.19 -13.78
N PRO A 24 -8.56 1.81 -14.91
CA PRO A 24 -8.85 3.25 -14.94
C PRO A 24 -10.01 3.66 -14.01
N LEU A 25 -10.96 2.75 -13.75
CA LEU A 25 -12.05 3.00 -12.82
C LEU A 25 -11.54 3.15 -11.38
N THR A 26 -10.57 2.35 -10.97
CA THR A 26 -9.93 2.46 -9.64
C THR A 26 -9.23 3.81 -9.48
N SER A 27 -8.55 4.29 -10.53
CA SER A 27 -7.97 5.63 -10.54
C SER A 27 -9.03 6.74 -10.37
N LYS A 28 -10.19 6.61 -11.03
CA LYS A 28 -11.30 7.55 -10.88
C LYS A 28 -11.85 7.54 -9.45
N ILE A 29 -12.01 6.36 -8.85
CA ILE A 29 -12.46 6.20 -7.46
C ILE A 29 -11.45 6.85 -6.51
N TYR A 30 -10.17 6.55 -6.64
CA TYR A 30 -9.12 7.15 -5.82
C TYR A 30 -9.17 8.68 -5.86
N LYS A 31 -9.17 9.27 -7.05
CA LYS A 31 -9.20 10.73 -7.24
C LYS A 31 -10.45 11.37 -6.65
N LYS A 32 -11.63 10.71 -6.79
CA LYS A 32 -12.90 11.22 -6.26
C LYS A 32 -12.92 11.25 -4.74
N TYR A 33 -12.39 10.24 -4.08
CA TYR A 33 -12.57 10.04 -2.63
C TYR A 33 -11.34 10.39 -1.79
N LYS A 34 -10.18 10.59 -2.39
CA LYS A 34 -8.98 11.11 -1.71
C LYS A 34 -9.30 12.42 -0.97
N GLY A 35 -8.93 12.48 0.31
CA GLY A 35 -9.22 13.62 1.20
C GLY A 35 -10.66 13.68 1.73
N ARG A 36 -11.55 12.78 1.27
CA ARG A 36 -12.95 12.70 1.73
C ARG A 36 -13.22 11.46 2.54
N LYS A 37 -12.50 10.38 2.26
CA LYS A 37 -12.64 9.08 2.90
C LYS A 37 -11.27 8.50 3.19
N LYS A 38 -11.22 7.61 4.17
CA LYS A 38 -10.05 6.78 4.38
C LYS A 38 -9.88 5.83 3.18
N ILE A 39 -8.67 5.76 2.63
CA ILE A 39 -8.34 4.86 1.52
C ILE A 39 -7.20 3.96 1.95
N ILE A 40 -7.39 2.66 1.76
CA ILE A 40 -6.39 1.63 2.04
C ILE A 40 -6.09 0.90 0.72
N GLY A 41 -4.83 0.81 0.32
CA GLY A 41 -4.41 0.06 -0.87
C GLY A 41 -3.55 -1.14 -0.49
N ILE A 42 -3.92 -2.33 -0.98
CA ILE A 42 -3.17 -3.57 -0.76
C ILE A 42 -2.64 -4.08 -2.10
N CYS A 43 -1.34 -4.35 -2.18
CA CYS A 43 -0.63 -4.88 -3.34
C CYS A 43 -0.89 -4.02 -4.60
N LEU A 44 -1.74 -4.45 -5.53
CA LEU A 44 -2.14 -3.64 -6.68
C LEU A 44 -2.78 -2.30 -6.25
N GLY A 45 -3.57 -2.29 -5.17
CA GLY A 45 -4.16 -1.08 -4.61
C GLY A 45 -3.11 -0.08 -4.10
N TYR A 46 -2.03 -0.54 -3.50
CA TYR A 46 -0.86 0.27 -3.14
C TYR A 46 -0.21 0.89 -4.39
N GLN A 47 0.00 0.09 -5.43
CA GLN A 47 0.57 0.56 -6.69
C GLN A 47 -0.37 1.55 -7.38
N GLN A 48 -1.68 1.37 -7.27
CA GLN A 48 -2.70 2.27 -7.79
C GLN A 48 -2.64 3.65 -7.13
N ILE A 49 -2.45 3.71 -5.80
CA ILE A 49 -2.24 4.96 -5.07
C ILE A 49 -1.01 5.67 -5.62
N LEU A 50 0.13 4.99 -5.65
CA LEU A 50 1.39 5.56 -6.14
C LEU A 50 1.31 6.04 -7.57
N PHE A 51 0.68 5.28 -8.46
CA PHE A 51 0.47 5.64 -9.85
C PHE A 51 -0.32 6.94 -9.99
N ASN A 52 -1.37 7.14 -9.19
CA ASN A 52 -2.16 8.37 -9.18
C ASN A 52 -1.43 9.55 -8.50
N GLU A 53 -0.42 9.27 -7.67
CA GLU A 53 0.46 10.28 -7.04
C GLU A 53 1.78 10.45 -7.82
N LYS A 54 1.75 10.23 -9.14
CA LYS A 54 2.86 10.40 -10.08
C LYS A 54 4.04 9.43 -9.86
N GLY A 55 3.84 8.35 -9.12
CA GLY A 55 4.81 7.28 -8.99
C GLY A 55 4.86 6.42 -10.26
N LYS A 56 6.06 6.08 -10.69
CA LYS A 56 6.27 5.14 -11.79
C LYS A 56 6.33 3.71 -11.24
N ILE A 57 5.44 2.85 -11.72
CA ILE A 57 5.43 1.43 -11.36
C ILE A 57 6.15 0.65 -12.44
N VAL A 58 7.14 -0.12 -12.06
CA VAL A 58 8.01 -0.87 -12.97
C VAL A 58 8.14 -2.33 -12.54
N GLN A 59 8.51 -3.18 -13.48
CA GLN A 59 8.82 -4.57 -13.18
C GLN A 59 10.09 -4.66 -12.32
N GLN A 60 10.07 -5.51 -11.31
CA GLN A 60 11.24 -5.81 -10.50
C GLN A 60 11.95 -7.07 -11.00
N LYS A 61 13.25 -7.16 -10.71
CA LYS A 61 14.07 -8.29 -11.13
C LYS A 61 13.60 -9.62 -10.52
N ASN A 62 13.24 -9.60 -9.25
CA ASN A 62 12.78 -10.80 -8.53
C ASN A 62 11.26 -10.79 -8.44
N ILE A 63 10.64 -11.87 -8.91
CA ILE A 63 9.21 -12.08 -8.81
C ILE A 63 8.91 -12.81 -7.51
N PHE A 64 7.94 -12.31 -6.73
CA PHE A 64 7.51 -12.93 -5.49
C PHE A 64 6.13 -13.54 -5.66
N HIS A 65 6.04 -14.84 -5.40
CA HIS A 65 4.79 -15.60 -5.38
C HIS A 65 4.72 -16.42 -4.09
N GLY A 66 4.23 -15.79 -3.02
CA GLY A 66 4.13 -16.47 -1.73
C GLY A 66 5.46 -16.55 -0.97
N TYR A 67 6.21 -15.45 -0.91
CA TYR A 67 7.44 -15.34 -0.13
C TYR A 67 7.23 -14.52 1.14
N GLN A 68 7.76 -15.00 2.24
CA GLN A 68 7.88 -14.22 3.46
C GLN A 68 9.12 -13.34 3.42
N SER A 69 8.97 -12.06 3.72
CA SER A 69 10.06 -11.09 3.79
C SER A 69 9.97 -10.26 5.06
N LYS A 70 11.12 -9.81 5.57
CA LYS A 70 11.15 -8.82 6.65
C LYS A 70 10.99 -7.42 6.06
N VAL A 71 10.07 -6.64 6.63
CA VAL A 71 9.91 -5.22 6.34
C VAL A 71 10.17 -4.42 7.61
N LYS A 72 10.84 -3.28 7.47
CA LYS A 72 11.18 -2.38 8.58
C LYS A 72 10.46 -1.05 8.41
N VAL A 73 9.93 -0.52 9.49
CA VAL A 73 9.43 0.85 9.56
C VAL A 73 10.65 1.79 9.57
N THR A 74 10.89 2.45 8.45
CA THR A 74 12.09 3.27 8.21
C THR A 74 11.88 4.75 8.48
N ASN A 75 10.64 5.21 8.35
CA ASN A 75 10.26 6.60 8.58
C ASN A 75 9.15 6.71 9.62
N GLU A 76 8.88 7.95 10.01
CA GLU A 76 7.75 8.28 10.86
C GLU A 76 6.44 7.81 10.24
N SER A 77 5.67 7.05 11.00
CA SER A 77 4.39 6.45 10.61
C SER A 77 3.33 6.79 11.63
N LYS A 78 2.10 7.04 11.18
CA LYS A 78 0.93 7.17 12.05
C LYS A 78 0.53 5.84 12.66
N LEU A 79 0.84 4.73 11.98
CA LEU A 79 0.39 3.40 12.34
C LEU A 79 1.37 2.64 13.25
N PHE A 80 2.67 2.76 12.97
CA PHE A 80 3.67 1.89 13.56
C PHE A 80 4.89 2.66 14.06
N LYS A 81 5.46 2.16 15.16
CA LYS A 81 6.67 2.71 15.75
C LYS A 81 7.88 2.51 14.82
N LYS A 82 8.69 3.55 14.66
CA LYS A 82 9.94 3.50 13.88
C LYS A 82 10.83 2.34 14.35
N ASN A 83 11.54 1.74 13.42
CA ASN A 83 12.41 0.58 13.58
C ASN A 83 11.68 -0.76 13.88
N LYS A 84 10.36 -0.77 14.00
CA LYS A 84 9.62 -2.04 14.12
C LYS A 84 9.80 -2.87 12.85
N ILE A 85 9.94 -4.18 13.02
CA ILE A 85 10.10 -5.15 11.95
C ILE A 85 8.91 -6.09 11.95
N PHE A 86 8.40 -6.39 10.75
CA PHE A 86 7.34 -7.37 10.52
C PHE A 86 7.81 -8.40 9.50
N LYS A 87 7.40 -9.64 9.66
CA LYS A 87 7.49 -10.65 8.60
C LYS A 87 6.17 -10.68 7.84
N VAL A 88 6.22 -10.49 6.54
CA VAL A 88 5.04 -10.26 5.70
C VAL A 88 5.06 -11.11 4.44
N GLY A 89 3.87 -11.53 3.99
CA GLY A 89 3.70 -12.25 2.74
C GLY A 89 3.74 -11.32 1.53
N ARG A 90 4.49 -11.70 0.50
CA ARG A 90 4.66 -10.96 -0.75
C ARG A 90 4.22 -11.77 -1.95
N TYR A 91 3.48 -11.13 -2.84
CA TYR A 91 2.91 -11.71 -4.06
C TYR A 91 2.91 -10.67 -5.19
N HIS A 92 4.09 -10.15 -5.57
CA HIS A 92 4.16 -9.09 -6.57
C HIS A 92 5.43 -9.17 -7.44
N SER A 93 5.28 -8.76 -8.71
CA SER A 93 6.34 -8.61 -9.70
C SER A 93 6.64 -7.16 -10.04
N LEU A 94 5.82 -6.22 -9.57
CA LEU A 94 5.96 -4.79 -9.81
C LEU A 94 6.38 -4.08 -8.53
N LYS A 95 7.07 -2.94 -8.69
CA LYS A 95 7.52 -2.08 -7.59
C LYS A 95 7.47 -0.61 -7.97
N LEU A 96 7.52 0.26 -6.98
CA LEU A 96 7.79 1.68 -7.18
C LEU A 96 9.21 1.86 -7.72
N TYR A 97 9.34 2.61 -8.81
CA TYR A 97 10.63 3.08 -9.30
C TYR A 97 11.13 4.24 -8.43
N GLU A 98 12.39 4.20 -8.04
CA GLU A 98 13.04 5.27 -7.30
C GLU A 98 14.20 5.87 -8.13
N PRO A 99 14.50 7.17 -7.96
CA PRO A 99 14.00 8.05 -6.89
C PRO A 99 12.55 8.49 -7.12
N TYR A 100 11.78 8.49 -6.04
CA TYR A 100 10.40 9.01 -6.01
C TYR A 100 10.29 10.10 -4.94
N LYS A 101 9.81 11.27 -5.32
CA LYS A 101 9.61 12.41 -4.42
C LYS A 101 8.16 12.85 -4.49
N SER A 102 7.55 13.06 -3.34
CA SER A 102 6.20 13.57 -3.20
C SER A 102 6.09 14.39 -1.92
N ASN A 103 5.36 15.49 -1.98
CA ASN A 103 5.03 16.27 -0.78
C ASN A 103 3.91 15.60 0.04
N ASN A 104 3.13 14.72 -0.59
CA ASN A 104 1.93 14.14 0.01
C ASN A 104 2.13 12.69 0.46
N ILE A 105 2.98 11.94 -0.22
CA ILE A 105 3.22 10.52 0.06
C ILE A 105 4.55 10.34 0.77
N LYS A 106 4.52 9.68 1.92
CA LYS A 106 5.70 9.26 2.66
C LYS A 106 5.87 7.75 2.58
N ILE A 107 7.03 7.28 2.17
CA ILE A 107 7.41 5.87 2.27
C ILE A 107 7.72 5.59 3.74
N THR A 108 6.94 4.70 4.37
CA THR A 108 7.03 4.41 5.81
C THR A 108 7.69 3.09 6.12
N MET A 109 7.63 2.12 5.20
CA MET A 109 8.30 0.83 5.37
C MET A 109 9.09 0.44 4.13
N ARG A 110 10.17 -0.30 4.36
CA ARG A 110 11.01 -0.88 3.30
C ARG A 110 11.33 -2.34 3.59
N CYS A 111 11.52 -3.11 2.53
CA CYS A 111 12.07 -4.46 2.64
C CYS A 111 13.48 -4.40 3.23
N ALA A 112 13.73 -5.16 4.29
CA ALA A 112 15.01 -5.13 5.00
C ALA A 112 16.18 -5.60 4.12
N LYS A 113 15.95 -6.53 3.19
CA LYS A 113 16.98 -7.09 2.30
C LYS A 113 17.21 -6.25 1.04
N SER A 114 16.12 -5.86 0.35
CA SER A 114 16.20 -5.21 -0.99
C SER A 114 16.01 -3.69 -0.93
N ASN A 115 15.67 -3.15 0.22
CA ASN A 115 15.33 -1.73 0.42
C ASN A 115 14.16 -1.20 -0.43
N ILE A 116 13.42 -2.08 -1.10
CA ILE A 116 12.24 -1.72 -1.89
C ILE A 116 11.17 -1.12 -0.99
N PRO A 117 10.51 -0.01 -1.38
CA PRO A 117 9.36 0.54 -0.68
C PRO A 117 8.23 -0.48 -0.52
N MET A 118 7.74 -0.65 0.71
CA MET A 118 6.75 -1.66 1.06
C MET A 118 5.49 -1.10 1.72
N ALA A 119 5.52 0.14 2.20
CA ALA A 119 4.34 0.84 2.68
C ALA A 119 4.48 2.35 2.50
N ILE A 120 3.34 2.99 2.33
CA ILE A 120 3.20 4.45 2.17
C ILE A 120 2.06 4.97 3.03
N GLU A 121 2.19 6.24 3.42
CA GLU A 121 1.13 6.99 4.09
C GLU A 121 0.99 8.39 3.47
N ASN A 122 -0.25 8.86 3.38
CA ASN A 122 -0.58 10.28 3.23
C ASN A 122 -1.45 10.67 4.44
N LYS A 123 -0.84 11.30 5.43
CA LYS A 123 -1.51 11.64 6.70
C LYS A 123 -2.66 12.62 6.51
N GLU A 124 -2.47 13.64 5.66
CA GLU A 124 -3.46 14.70 5.43
C GLU A 124 -4.73 14.18 4.78
N ASN A 125 -4.59 13.24 3.85
CA ASN A 125 -5.71 12.67 3.11
C ASN A 125 -6.18 11.31 3.63
N ASN A 126 -5.63 10.84 4.76
CA ASN A 126 -5.99 9.58 5.38
C ASN A 126 -5.88 8.38 4.42
N VAL A 127 -4.74 8.30 3.71
CA VAL A 127 -4.44 7.24 2.73
C VAL A 127 -3.28 6.39 3.21
N TYR A 128 -3.45 5.08 3.13
CA TYR A 128 -2.47 4.07 3.54
C TYR A 128 -2.30 3.03 2.44
N GLY A 129 -1.07 2.65 2.14
CA GLY A 129 -0.80 1.62 1.13
C GLY A 129 0.24 0.62 1.60
N PHE A 130 0.01 -0.66 1.29
CA PHE A 130 0.89 -1.77 1.62
C PHE A 130 1.14 -2.62 0.39
N GLN A 131 2.41 -2.81 0.02
CA GLN A 131 2.79 -3.69 -1.08
C GLN A 131 2.62 -5.17 -0.71
N PHE A 132 2.77 -5.49 0.56
CA PHE A 132 2.56 -6.83 1.10
C PHE A 132 1.08 -7.09 1.42
N HIS A 133 0.78 -8.35 1.70
CA HIS A 133 -0.57 -8.83 2.03
C HIS A 133 -0.71 -9.04 3.54
N PRO A 134 -1.29 -8.09 4.29
CA PRO A 134 -1.50 -8.26 5.74
C PRO A 134 -2.49 -9.39 6.06
N GLU A 135 -3.37 -9.75 5.12
CA GLU A 135 -4.34 -10.84 5.25
C GLU A 135 -3.75 -12.22 5.00
N SER A 136 -2.54 -12.30 4.42
CA SER A 136 -1.90 -13.57 4.11
C SER A 136 -1.47 -14.34 5.37
N PHE A 137 -1.60 -15.67 5.34
CA PHE A 137 -1.07 -16.54 6.38
C PHE A 137 0.46 -16.45 6.53
N LEU A 138 1.17 -15.96 5.52
CA LEU A 138 2.61 -15.67 5.58
C LEU A 138 2.95 -14.38 6.34
N THR A 139 1.95 -13.55 6.66
CA THR A 139 2.16 -12.33 7.43
C THR A 139 1.98 -12.62 8.93
N GLU A 140 3.08 -12.51 9.69
CA GLU A 140 3.03 -12.63 11.14
C GLU A 140 2.27 -11.45 11.75
N ASN A 141 1.37 -11.74 12.70
CA ASN A 141 0.52 -10.74 13.34
C ASN A 141 -0.33 -9.90 12.36
N GLY A 142 -0.78 -10.49 11.25
CA GLY A 142 -1.59 -9.82 10.24
C GLY A 142 -2.84 -9.16 10.82
N ASN A 143 -3.53 -9.82 11.76
CA ASN A 143 -4.69 -9.25 12.46
C ASN A 143 -4.36 -7.96 13.24
N PHE A 144 -3.19 -7.89 13.86
CA PHE A 144 -2.72 -6.67 14.53
C PHE A 144 -2.52 -5.54 13.51
N ILE A 145 -1.87 -5.84 12.39
CA ILE A 145 -1.64 -4.88 11.31
C ILE A 145 -2.98 -4.35 10.78
N ILE A 146 -3.92 -5.25 10.44
CA ILE A 146 -5.24 -4.90 9.93
C ILE A 146 -6.01 -4.03 10.93
N LYS A 147 -6.04 -4.41 12.21
CA LYS A 147 -6.70 -3.61 13.27
C LYS A 147 -6.11 -2.20 13.35
N LYS A 148 -4.79 -2.07 13.31
CA LYS A 148 -4.12 -0.76 13.32
C LYS A 148 -4.50 0.11 12.11
N ILE A 149 -4.56 -0.48 10.92
CA ILE A 149 -4.96 0.22 9.70
C ILE A 149 -6.42 0.70 9.79
N LEU A 150 -7.32 -0.16 10.28
CA LEU A 150 -8.74 0.15 10.34
C LEU A 150 -9.07 1.18 11.44
N SER A 151 -8.36 1.15 12.57
CA SER A 151 -8.60 2.05 13.72
C SER A 151 -7.90 3.42 13.64
N SER A 152 -7.09 3.63 12.60
CA SER A 152 -6.31 4.86 12.46
C SER A 152 -7.14 6.05 11.96
#